data_3c3d62c1cd007ef360f0578193e28310
#
_entry.id   3c3d62c1cd007ef360f0578193e28310
#
_cell.length_a   1.000
_cell.length_b   1.000
_cell.length_c   1.000
_cell.angle_alpha   90.00
_cell.angle_beta   90.00
_cell.angle_gamma   90.00
#
_symmetry.space_group_name_H-M   'P 1'
#
loop_
_entity.id
_entity.type
_entity.pdbx_description
1 polymer ?
#
loop_
_entity_poly.entity_id
_entity_poly.type
_entity_poly.pdbx_seq_one_letter_code
_entity_poly.pdbx_strand_id
1 'polypeptide(L)'
;MNADMISLLGQGFWETLIMVLGSGFLGSLIGIPLGVLLHITDKGGLMPKLATNAIVGVIVNAVRSTPFIILLVAIYPLTRLIVGTTIGTTATIVPLVIGVAPFIARLVETNLREVDKGLIEAAQSMGATDYQIITKVLLPEAMPGIVASITIAIVTLVGYSAMAGAIGGGGLGDIGIRYGHNRYMPEVMWTVVLILVVFVQVIQSVGDWCVKRVSKR
;
A
#
# COMPACT_ATOMS: atom_id res chain seq x y z
N MET A 1 8.73 23.39 23.57
CA MET A 1 9.48 22.65 22.53
C MET A 1 10.67 23.46 22.07
N ASN A 2 11.88 22.93 22.15
CA ASN A 2 13.11 23.61 21.70
C ASN A 2 13.25 23.53 20.17
N ALA A 3 14.04 24.46 19.56
CA ALA A 3 14.27 24.48 18.11
C ALA A 3 14.77 23.13 17.56
N ASP A 4 15.64 22.44 18.31
CA ASP A 4 16.15 21.11 17.95
C ASP A 4 15.04 20.03 17.86
N MET A 5 14.04 20.13 18.72
CA MET A 5 12.90 19.19 18.68
C MET A 5 12.01 19.44 17.46
N ILE A 6 11.85 20.69 17.05
CA ILE A 6 11.08 21.04 15.84
C ILE A 6 11.80 20.52 14.60
N SER A 7 13.12 20.69 14.53
CA SER A 7 13.93 20.15 13.42
C SER A 7 13.88 18.62 13.34
N LEU A 8 13.92 17.95 14.49
CA LEU A 8 13.78 16.48 14.59
C LEU A 8 12.42 15.98 14.11
N LEU A 9 11.35 16.67 14.50
CA LEU A 9 9.99 16.34 14.02
C LEU A 9 9.85 16.57 12.51
N GLY A 10 10.46 17.61 11.96
CA GLY A 10 10.52 17.87 10.53
C GLY A 10 11.27 16.77 9.76
N GLN A 11 12.42 16.33 10.27
CA GLN A 11 13.15 15.19 9.72
C GLN A 11 12.32 13.91 9.79
N GLY A 12 11.73 13.60 10.94
CA GLY A 12 10.90 12.41 11.10
C GLY A 12 9.67 12.40 10.19
N PHE A 13 9.07 13.58 9.95
CA PHE A 13 7.99 13.71 8.98
C PHE A 13 8.46 13.39 7.55
N TRP A 14 9.63 13.92 7.16
CA TRP A 14 10.22 13.65 5.85
C TRP A 14 10.56 12.17 5.67
N GLU A 15 11.13 11.52 6.68
CA GLU A 15 11.41 10.08 6.67
C GLU A 15 10.11 9.26 6.53
N THR A 16 9.06 9.62 7.27
CA THR A 16 7.75 8.97 7.17
C THR A 16 7.16 9.14 5.77
N LEU A 17 7.27 10.34 5.20
CA LEU A 17 6.78 10.63 3.85
C LEU A 17 7.49 9.77 2.80
N ILE A 18 8.83 9.64 2.88
CA ILE A 18 9.62 8.78 1.97
C ILE A 18 9.19 7.32 2.12
N MET A 19 9.05 6.81 3.36
CA MET A 19 8.61 5.45 3.61
C MET A 19 7.23 5.18 3.01
N VAL A 20 6.27 6.04 3.27
CA VAL A 20 4.87 5.85 2.87
C VAL A 20 4.69 6.00 1.36
N LEU A 21 5.19 7.08 0.76
CA LEU A 21 5.04 7.31 -0.67
C LEU A 21 5.90 6.35 -1.51
N GLY A 22 7.14 6.10 -1.09
CA GLY A 22 8.02 5.17 -1.77
C GLY A 22 7.47 3.75 -1.76
N SER A 23 7.03 3.27 -0.58
CA SER A 23 6.42 1.94 -0.47
C SER A 23 5.05 1.87 -1.14
N GLY A 24 4.25 2.93 -1.11
CA GLY A 24 2.97 3.02 -1.81
C GLY A 24 3.13 2.92 -3.32
N PHE A 25 4.11 3.64 -3.88
CA PHE A 25 4.42 3.59 -5.31
C PHE A 25 4.91 2.19 -5.74
N LEU A 26 5.94 1.65 -5.07
CA LEU A 26 6.49 0.33 -5.39
C LEU A 26 5.46 -0.79 -5.13
N GLY A 27 4.72 -0.68 -4.04
CA GLY A 27 3.64 -1.61 -3.71
C GLY A 27 2.52 -1.60 -4.73
N SER A 28 2.16 -0.43 -5.29
CA SER A 28 1.17 -0.31 -6.36
C SER A 28 1.68 -0.88 -7.69
N LEU A 29 2.96 -0.65 -8.00
CA LEU A 29 3.60 -1.18 -9.20
C LEU A 29 3.59 -2.72 -9.24
N ILE A 30 3.68 -3.36 -8.09
CA ILE A 30 3.61 -4.83 -7.94
C ILE A 30 2.15 -5.28 -7.73
N GLY A 31 1.42 -4.61 -6.87
CA GLY A 31 0.09 -5.02 -6.43
C GLY A 31 -0.97 -4.92 -7.52
N ILE A 32 -0.94 -3.88 -8.36
CA ILE A 32 -1.91 -3.73 -9.46
C ILE A 32 -1.80 -4.89 -10.45
N PRO A 33 -0.62 -5.22 -11.03
CA PRO A 33 -0.49 -6.38 -11.91
C PRO A 33 -0.88 -7.70 -11.25
N LEU A 34 -0.53 -7.90 -9.96
CA LEU A 34 -0.92 -9.09 -9.22
C LEU A 34 -2.44 -9.20 -9.04
N GLY A 35 -3.13 -8.08 -8.77
CA GLY A 35 -4.58 -8.05 -8.66
C GLY A 35 -5.28 -8.35 -9.99
N VAL A 36 -4.76 -7.78 -11.09
CA VAL A 36 -5.22 -8.11 -12.44
C VAL A 36 -5.02 -9.60 -12.73
N LEU A 37 -3.83 -10.13 -12.43
CA LEU A 37 -3.51 -11.54 -12.63
C LEU A 37 -4.47 -12.46 -11.86
N LEU A 38 -4.76 -12.16 -10.60
CA LEU A 38 -5.72 -12.91 -9.78
C LEU A 38 -7.11 -12.90 -10.42
N HIS A 39 -7.57 -11.74 -10.87
CA HIS A 39 -8.91 -11.60 -11.48
C HIS A 39 -9.04 -12.38 -12.81
N ILE A 40 -8.08 -12.21 -13.73
CA ILE A 40 -8.19 -12.83 -15.06
C ILE A 40 -7.96 -14.35 -15.06
N THR A 41 -7.21 -14.87 -14.07
CA THR A 41 -6.92 -16.30 -13.93
C THR A 41 -7.93 -17.07 -13.08
N ASP A 42 -8.89 -16.38 -12.47
CA ASP A 42 -9.94 -16.97 -11.64
C ASP A 42 -10.91 -17.83 -12.49
N LYS A 43 -11.70 -18.66 -11.79
CA LYS A 43 -12.74 -19.48 -12.43
C LYS A 43 -13.81 -18.58 -13.06
N GLY A 44 -13.89 -18.58 -14.38
CA GLY A 44 -14.76 -17.69 -15.14
C GLY A 44 -14.13 -16.32 -15.49
N GLY A 45 -12.84 -16.14 -15.26
CA GLY A 45 -12.07 -15.00 -15.77
C GLY A 45 -11.76 -15.13 -17.26
N LEU A 46 -11.14 -14.09 -17.84
CA LEU A 46 -10.79 -14.05 -19.29
C LEU A 46 -9.78 -15.14 -19.69
N MET A 47 -8.84 -15.49 -18.81
CA MET A 47 -7.76 -16.43 -19.05
C MET A 47 -7.66 -17.45 -17.91
N PRO A 48 -8.64 -18.33 -17.71
CA PRO A 48 -8.72 -19.17 -16.52
C PRO A 48 -7.50 -20.10 -16.41
N LYS A 49 -6.71 -19.93 -15.34
CA LYS A 49 -5.54 -20.75 -15.00
C LYS A 49 -5.59 -21.05 -13.49
N LEU A 50 -6.42 -22.03 -13.13
CA LEU A 50 -6.73 -22.34 -11.73
C LEU A 50 -5.49 -22.62 -10.86
N ALA A 51 -4.47 -23.29 -11.40
CA ALA A 51 -3.23 -23.57 -10.67
C ALA A 51 -2.45 -22.27 -10.37
N THR A 52 -2.31 -21.37 -11.34
CA THR A 52 -1.65 -20.07 -11.17
C THR A 52 -2.42 -19.22 -10.17
N ASN A 53 -3.74 -19.14 -10.31
CA ASN A 53 -4.61 -18.40 -9.39
C ASN A 53 -4.48 -18.92 -7.96
N ALA A 54 -4.51 -20.24 -7.76
CA ALA A 54 -4.39 -20.87 -6.45
C ALA A 54 -3.03 -20.56 -5.80
N ILE A 55 -1.93 -20.71 -6.53
CA ILE A 55 -0.58 -20.44 -6.00
C ILE A 55 -0.42 -18.97 -5.61
N VAL A 56 -0.75 -18.04 -6.52
CA VAL A 56 -0.64 -16.60 -6.26
C VAL A 56 -1.59 -16.19 -5.14
N GLY A 57 -2.82 -16.71 -5.14
CA GLY A 57 -3.81 -16.45 -4.11
C GLY A 57 -3.37 -16.90 -2.72
N VAL A 58 -2.74 -18.08 -2.62
CA VAL A 58 -2.17 -18.58 -1.34
C VAL A 58 -1.06 -17.67 -0.84
N ILE A 59 -0.13 -17.27 -1.70
CA ILE A 59 0.98 -16.36 -1.33
C ILE A 59 0.43 -15.02 -0.85
N VAL A 60 -0.48 -14.41 -1.62
CA VAL A 60 -1.12 -13.14 -1.28
C VAL A 60 -1.85 -13.24 0.07
N ASN A 61 -2.61 -14.31 0.29
CA ASN A 61 -3.33 -14.51 1.54
C ASN A 61 -2.38 -14.76 2.72
N ALA A 62 -1.32 -15.55 2.55
CA ALA A 62 -0.35 -15.82 3.61
C ALA A 62 0.32 -14.54 4.11
N VAL A 63 0.80 -13.69 3.21
CA VAL A 63 1.41 -12.40 3.60
C VAL A 63 0.40 -11.50 4.31
N ARG A 64 -0.83 -11.39 3.80
CA ARG A 64 -1.89 -10.56 4.41
C ARG A 64 -2.38 -11.07 5.77
N SER A 65 -2.29 -12.38 6.01
CA SER A 65 -2.68 -12.98 7.29
C SER A 65 -1.61 -12.81 8.36
N THR A 66 -0.38 -12.43 7.98
CA THR A 66 0.71 -12.21 8.91
C THR A 66 0.62 -10.80 9.50
N PRO A 67 0.59 -10.62 10.83
CA PRO A 67 0.66 -9.30 11.44
C PRO A 67 1.91 -8.56 10.95
N PHE A 68 1.74 -7.28 10.54
CA PHE A 68 2.83 -6.54 9.87
C PHE A 68 4.13 -6.51 10.69
N ILE A 69 4.05 -6.32 12.01
CA ILE A 69 5.24 -6.27 12.87
C ILE A 69 6.00 -7.60 12.87
N ILE A 70 5.30 -8.72 12.77
CA ILE A 70 5.91 -10.06 12.67
C ILE A 70 6.52 -10.26 11.28
N LEU A 71 5.80 -9.87 10.23
CA LEU A 71 6.31 -9.92 8.87
C LEU A 71 7.62 -9.12 8.74
N LEU A 72 7.64 -7.90 9.28
CA LEU A 72 8.81 -7.01 9.24
C LEU A 72 10.05 -7.68 9.85
N VAL A 73 9.92 -8.29 11.03
CA VAL A 73 11.02 -8.99 11.70
C VAL A 73 11.41 -10.25 10.92
N ALA A 74 10.43 -11.03 10.45
CA ALA A 74 10.67 -12.27 9.73
C ALA A 74 11.47 -12.08 8.45
N ILE A 75 11.32 -10.92 7.77
CA ILE A 75 12.00 -10.63 6.51
C ILE A 75 13.30 -9.80 6.67
N TYR A 76 13.80 -9.59 7.89
CA TYR A 76 15.10 -8.94 8.12
C TYR A 76 16.25 -9.54 7.31
N PRO A 77 16.40 -10.88 7.19
CA PRO A 77 17.44 -11.46 6.35
C PRO A 77 17.35 -10.99 4.88
N LEU A 78 16.13 -10.95 4.34
CA LEU A 78 15.89 -10.48 2.97
C LEU A 78 16.15 -8.98 2.85
N THR A 79 15.70 -8.17 3.81
CA THR A 79 15.96 -6.72 3.86
C THR A 79 17.45 -6.44 3.87
N ARG A 80 18.22 -7.16 4.69
CA ARG A 80 19.68 -7.02 4.76
C ARG A 80 20.37 -7.42 3.46
N LEU A 81 19.84 -8.43 2.77
CA LEU A 81 20.38 -8.85 1.47
C LEU A 81 20.19 -7.77 0.40
N ILE A 82 19.05 -7.06 0.40
CA ILE A 82 18.70 -6.06 -0.61
C ILE A 82 19.37 -4.71 -0.31
N VAL A 83 19.35 -4.26 0.95
CA VAL A 83 19.73 -2.89 1.35
C VAL A 83 21.07 -2.86 2.12
N GLY A 84 21.56 -4.01 2.59
CA GLY A 84 22.78 -4.10 3.40
C GLY A 84 22.57 -3.84 4.90
N THR A 85 21.42 -3.30 5.30
CA THR A 85 21.05 -3.00 6.70
C THR A 85 19.61 -3.42 6.99
N THR A 86 19.26 -3.55 8.26
CA THR A 86 17.88 -3.82 8.72
C THR A 86 17.28 -2.63 9.47
N ILE A 87 18.04 -1.54 9.64
CA ILE A 87 17.66 -0.37 10.43
C ILE A 87 17.66 0.86 9.52
N GLY A 88 16.74 1.79 9.81
CA GLY A 88 16.61 3.06 9.12
C GLY A 88 15.55 3.06 8.00
N THR A 89 15.29 4.24 7.49
CA THR A 89 14.18 4.55 6.56
C THR A 89 14.23 3.71 5.28
N THR A 90 15.40 3.59 4.65
CA THR A 90 15.58 2.81 3.41
C THR A 90 15.36 1.32 3.61
N ALA A 91 15.85 0.76 4.73
CA ALA A 91 15.63 -0.63 5.07
C ALA A 91 14.14 -0.94 5.28
N THR A 92 13.42 -0.01 5.89
CA THR A 92 11.99 -0.15 6.20
C THR A 92 11.11 -0.18 4.94
N ILE A 93 11.53 0.41 3.83
CA ILE A 93 10.77 0.37 2.57
C ILE A 93 10.55 -1.08 2.09
N VAL A 94 11.52 -1.97 2.24
CA VAL A 94 11.41 -3.37 1.78
C VAL A 94 10.22 -4.09 2.43
N PRO A 95 10.12 -4.18 3.77
CA PRO A 95 8.99 -4.82 4.42
C PRO A 95 7.66 -4.12 4.17
N LEU A 96 7.67 -2.78 4.07
CA LEU A 96 6.45 -2.03 3.75
C LEU A 96 5.91 -2.41 2.36
N VAL A 97 6.78 -2.52 1.35
CA VAL A 97 6.39 -2.96 -0.01
C VAL A 97 5.85 -4.38 0.01
N ILE A 98 6.55 -5.32 0.68
CA ILE A 98 6.13 -6.72 0.76
C ILE A 98 4.77 -6.85 1.47
N GLY A 99 4.53 -6.05 2.51
CA GLY A 99 3.26 -6.05 3.24
C GLY A 99 2.11 -5.43 2.46
N VAL A 100 2.36 -4.32 1.74
CA VAL A 100 1.29 -3.57 1.08
C VAL A 100 0.95 -4.10 -0.31
N ALA A 101 1.90 -4.66 -1.07
CA ALA A 101 1.63 -5.12 -2.44
C ALA A 101 0.54 -6.22 -2.51
N PRO A 102 0.52 -7.27 -1.66
CA PRO A 102 -0.57 -8.23 -1.60
C PRO A 102 -1.90 -7.62 -1.15
N PHE A 103 -1.87 -6.61 -0.29
CA PHE A 103 -3.06 -5.88 0.14
C PHE A 103 -3.67 -5.12 -1.04
N ILE A 104 -2.86 -4.35 -1.79
CA ILE A 104 -3.28 -3.67 -3.01
C ILE A 104 -3.80 -4.68 -4.04
N ALA A 105 -3.11 -5.80 -4.25
CA ALA A 105 -3.53 -6.83 -5.20
C ALA A 105 -4.95 -7.33 -4.93
N ARG A 106 -5.29 -7.58 -3.67
CA ARG A 106 -6.64 -8.02 -3.31
C ARG A 106 -7.70 -6.94 -3.48
N LEU A 107 -7.37 -5.68 -3.17
CA LEU A 107 -8.28 -4.56 -3.40
C LEU A 107 -8.54 -4.35 -4.90
N VAL A 108 -7.50 -4.42 -5.73
CA VAL A 108 -7.62 -4.32 -7.19
C VAL A 108 -8.47 -5.46 -7.74
N GLU A 109 -8.21 -6.69 -7.33
CA GLU A 109 -9.03 -7.85 -7.72
C GLU A 109 -10.50 -7.65 -7.38
N THR A 110 -10.81 -7.11 -6.19
CA THR A 110 -12.19 -6.80 -5.78
C THR A 110 -12.82 -5.76 -6.70
N ASN A 111 -12.13 -4.66 -6.99
CA ASN A 111 -12.66 -3.64 -7.90
C ASN A 111 -12.89 -4.17 -9.34
N LEU A 112 -12.01 -5.04 -9.83
CA LEU A 112 -12.19 -5.65 -11.14
C LEU A 112 -13.39 -6.60 -11.21
N ARG A 113 -13.74 -7.25 -10.09
CA ARG A 113 -14.93 -8.11 -9.98
C ARG A 113 -16.25 -7.31 -10.01
N GLU A 114 -16.21 -6.03 -9.66
CA GLU A 114 -17.39 -5.15 -9.66
C GLU A 114 -17.71 -4.59 -11.05
N VAL A 115 -16.81 -4.76 -12.04
CA VAL A 115 -17.05 -4.34 -13.41
C VAL A 115 -18.17 -5.18 -14.03
N ASP A 116 -19.11 -4.50 -14.70
CA ASP A 116 -20.26 -5.15 -15.34
C ASP A 116 -19.82 -6.17 -16.39
N LYS A 117 -20.29 -7.40 -16.25
CA LYS A 117 -19.99 -8.49 -17.19
C LYS A 117 -20.51 -8.22 -18.58
N GLY A 118 -21.61 -7.47 -18.71
CA GLY A 118 -22.18 -7.09 -19.99
C GLY A 118 -21.21 -6.26 -20.84
N LEU A 119 -20.35 -5.42 -20.21
CA LEU A 119 -19.31 -4.68 -20.93
C LEU A 119 -18.24 -5.62 -21.49
N ILE A 120 -17.90 -6.68 -20.75
CA ILE A 120 -16.93 -7.69 -21.18
C ILE A 120 -17.50 -8.50 -22.34
N GLU A 121 -18.74 -8.97 -22.22
CA GLU A 121 -19.46 -9.76 -23.24
C GLU A 121 -19.65 -8.93 -24.52
N ALA A 122 -20.00 -7.65 -24.42
CA ALA A 122 -20.11 -6.75 -25.56
C ALA A 122 -18.75 -6.59 -26.27
N ALA A 123 -17.66 -6.40 -25.54
CA ALA A 123 -16.33 -6.30 -26.12
C ALA A 123 -15.89 -7.61 -26.82
N GLN A 124 -16.19 -8.76 -26.22
CA GLN A 124 -15.94 -10.06 -26.83
C GLN A 124 -16.74 -10.26 -28.12
N SER A 125 -18.02 -9.88 -28.12
CA SER A 125 -18.89 -9.95 -29.31
C SER A 125 -18.40 -9.07 -30.46
N MET A 126 -17.68 -7.99 -30.17
CA MET A 126 -17.01 -7.13 -31.16
C MET A 126 -15.64 -7.65 -31.61
N GLY A 127 -15.21 -8.82 -31.14
CA GLY A 127 -13.93 -9.43 -31.51
C GLY A 127 -12.71 -8.84 -30.78
N ALA A 128 -12.89 -8.18 -29.64
CA ALA A 128 -11.77 -7.69 -28.84
C ALA A 128 -10.94 -8.83 -28.25
N THR A 129 -9.61 -8.69 -28.32
CA THR A 129 -8.69 -9.64 -27.68
C THR A 129 -8.69 -9.47 -26.15
N ASP A 130 -8.28 -10.50 -25.41
CA ASP A 130 -8.20 -10.45 -23.93
C ASP A 130 -7.38 -9.25 -23.44
N TYR A 131 -6.25 -8.96 -24.10
CA TYR A 131 -5.42 -7.80 -23.80
C TYR A 131 -6.16 -6.47 -23.99
N GLN A 132 -6.96 -6.36 -25.07
CA GLN A 132 -7.80 -5.18 -25.33
C GLN A 132 -8.90 -5.04 -24.29
N ILE A 133 -9.51 -6.15 -23.87
CA ILE A 133 -10.54 -6.15 -22.83
C ILE A 133 -9.93 -5.69 -21.50
N ILE A 134 -8.77 -6.21 -21.10
CA ILE A 134 -8.09 -5.80 -19.87
C ILE A 134 -7.73 -4.32 -19.89
N THR A 135 -7.11 -3.84 -20.96
CA THR A 135 -6.54 -2.47 -20.99
C THR A 135 -7.54 -1.39 -21.37
N LYS A 136 -8.59 -1.71 -22.15
CA LYS A 136 -9.55 -0.72 -22.67
C LYS A 136 -10.91 -0.79 -22.00
N VAL A 137 -11.24 -1.88 -21.31
CA VAL A 137 -12.52 -2.08 -20.63
C VAL A 137 -12.33 -2.23 -19.13
N LEU A 138 -11.71 -3.32 -18.69
CA LEU A 138 -11.59 -3.66 -17.26
C LEU A 138 -10.85 -2.59 -16.45
N LEU A 139 -9.63 -2.26 -16.82
CA LEU A 139 -8.83 -1.29 -16.06
C LEU A 139 -9.43 0.11 -16.08
N PRO A 140 -9.88 0.68 -17.23
CA PRO A 140 -10.49 2.00 -17.23
C PRO A 140 -11.82 2.08 -16.45
N GLU A 141 -12.63 1.04 -16.48
CA GLU A 141 -13.91 1.01 -15.72
C GLU A 141 -13.67 0.87 -14.21
N ALA A 142 -12.71 0.04 -13.81
CA ALA A 142 -12.34 -0.15 -12.40
C ALA A 142 -11.46 1.00 -11.85
N MET A 143 -10.98 1.93 -12.69
CA MET A 143 -9.99 2.94 -12.29
C MET A 143 -10.39 3.79 -11.08
N PRO A 144 -11.63 4.29 -10.94
CA PRO A 144 -12.04 5.03 -9.75
C PRO A 144 -11.89 4.21 -8.46
N GLY A 145 -12.29 2.94 -8.49
CA GLY A 145 -12.14 2.00 -7.37
C GLY A 145 -10.67 1.68 -7.08
N ILE A 146 -9.84 1.52 -8.11
CA ILE A 146 -8.40 1.28 -7.96
C ILE A 146 -7.72 2.47 -7.29
N VAL A 147 -8.03 3.70 -7.69
CA VAL A 147 -7.49 4.92 -7.08
C VAL A 147 -7.92 5.04 -5.60
N ALA A 148 -9.19 4.75 -5.29
CA ALA A 148 -9.67 4.70 -3.91
C ALA A 148 -8.91 3.64 -3.09
N SER A 149 -8.68 2.46 -3.66
CA SER A 149 -7.94 1.37 -3.03
C SER A 149 -6.47 1.71 -2.76
N ILE A 150 -5.80 2.41 -3.69
CA ILE A 150 -4.44 2.91 -3.48
C ILE A 150 -4.42 3.92 -2.32
N THR A 151 -5.41 4.80 -2.23
CA THR A 151 -5.52 5.75 -1.12
C THR A 151 -5.64 5.02 0.22
N ILE A 152 -6.49 4.01 0.32
CA ILE A 152 -6.63 3.16 1.51
C ILE A 152 -5.30 2.49 1.86
N ALA A 153 -4.58 1.97 0.86
CA ALA A 153 -3.29 1.33 1.06
C ALA A 153 -2.23 2.32 1.57
N ILE A 154 -2.19 3.55 1.05
CA ILE A 154 -1.26 4.59 1.50
C ILE A 154 -1.58 4.99 2.96
N VAL A 155 -2.85 5.15 3.32
CA VAL A 155 -3.26 5.42 4.71
C VAL A 155 -2.84 4.27 5.64
N THR A 156 -3.00 3.02 5.21
CA THR A 156 -2.54 1.84 5.96
C THR A 156 -1.02 1.85 6.15
N LEU A 157 -0.27 2.26 5.13
CA LEU A 157 1.19 2.39 5.20
C LEU A 157 1.65 3.42 6.25
N VAL A 158 0.88 4.48 6.53
CA VAL A 158 1.20 5.41 7.64
C VAL A 158 1.23 4.66 8.97
N GLY A 159 0.23 3.81 9.24
CA GLY A 159 0.22 2.95 10.44
C GLY A 159 1.38 1.94 10.46
N TYR A 160 1.69 1.31 9.33
CA TYR A 160 2.81 0.38 9.22
C TYR A 160 4.17 1.07 9.41
N SER A 161 4.35 2.28 8.86
CA SER A 161 5.58 3.07 9.07
C SER A 161 5.79 3.46 10.53
N ALA A 162 4.71 3.76 11.26
CA ALA A 162 4.78 4.04 12.69
C ALA A 162 5.18 2.80 13.50
N MET A 163 4.65 1.60 13.15
CA MET A 163 5.06 0.32 13.76
C MET A 163 6.53 0.01 13.46
N ALA A 164 6.98 0.22 12.23
CA ALA A 164 8.38 0.04 11.84
C ALA A 164 9.30 1.01 12.59
N GLY A 165 8.86 2.26 12.79
CA GLY A 165 9.56 3.25 13.59
C GLY A 165 9.84 2.79 15.02
N ALA A 166 8.88 2.09 15.65
CA ALA A 166 9.05 1.56 17.00
C ALA A 166 10.21 0.55 17.16
N ILE A 167 10.66 -0.05 16.08
CA ILE A 167 11.75 -1.04 16.04
C ILE A 167 12.95 -0.59 15.20
N GLY A 168 13.16 0.72 15.08
CA GLY A 168 14.36 1.31 14.47
C GLY A 168 14.22 1.69 13.00
N GLY A 169 12.99 1.75 12.47
CA GLY A 169 12.72 2.18 11.10
C GLY A 169 12.88 3.69 10.85
N GLY A 170 12.99 4.50 11.91
CA GLY A 170 12.99 5.96 11.81
C GLY A 170 11.58 6.56 11.68
N GLY A 171 11.53 7.83 11.28
CA GLY A 171 10.29 8.56 11.07
C GLY A 171 9.58 9.02 12.34
N LEU A 172 8.35 9.50 12.18
CA LEU A 172 7.53 10.01 13.29
C LEU A 172 7.21 8.91 14.33
N GLY A 173 7.07 7.65 13.90
CA GLY A 173 6.83 6.53 14.82
C GLY A 173 7.98 6.34 15.79
N ASP A 174 9.23 6.39 15.33
CA ASP A 174 10.42 6.32 16.18
C ASP A 174 10.46 7.48 17.18
N ILE A 175 10.20 8.70 16.72
CA ILE A 175 10.18 9.88 17.59
C ILE A 175 9.10 9.76 18.66
N GLY A 176 7.90 9.33 18.29
CA GLY A 176 6.80 9.12 19.22
C GLY A 176 7.14 8.12 20.32
N ILE A 177 7.74 6.98 19.98
CA ILE A 177 8.11 5.96 20.95
C ILE A 177 9.34 6.40 21.75
N ARG A 178 10.41 6.88 21.10
CA ARG A 178 11.69 7.18 21.74
C ARG A 178 11.59 8.38 22.67
N TYR A 179 10.96 9.45 22.26
CA TYR A 179 10.85 10.68 23.04
C TYR A 179 9.53 10.76 23.79
N GLY A 180 8.40 10.47 23.10
CA GLY A 180 7.07 10.59 23.69
C GLY A 180 6.82 9.56 24.79
N HIS A 181 7.10 8.28 24.52
CA HIS A 181 6.87 7.19 25.46
C HIS A 181 8.07 6.94 26.40
N ASN A 182 9.24 6.58 25.84
CA ASN A 182 10.38 6.13 26.66
C ASN A 182 11.01 7.25 27.49
N ARG A 183 10.98 8.51 27.04
CA ARG A 183 11.48 9.68 27.75
C ARG A 183 10.40 10.45 28.50
N TYR A 184 9.17 9.93 28.51
CA TYR A 184 8.03 10.55 29.20
C TYR A 184 7.80 12.01 28.80
N MET A 185 7.89 12.33 27.49
CA MET A 185 7.61 13.66 26.93
C MET A 185 6.23 13.68 26.26
N PRO A 186 5.12 13.86 27.00
CA PRO A 186 3.77 13.76 26.45
C PRO A 186 3.50 14.83 25.37
N GLU A 187 4.14 16.00 25.47
CA GLU A 187 4.03 17.04 24.45
C GLU A 187 4.50 16.56 23.07
N VAL A 188 5.61 15.80 23.04
CA VAL A 188 6.14 15.22 21.80
C VAL A 188 5.21 14.15 21.26
N MET A 189 4.67 13.27 22.14
CA MET A 189 3.71 12.25 21.75
C MET A 189 2.48 12.85 21.08
N TRP A 190 1.83 13.84 21.74
CA TRP A 190 0.65 14.46 21.17
C TRP A 190 0.92 15.25 19.90
N THR A 191 2.11 15.86 19.78
CA THR A 191 2.53 16.53 18.54
C THR A 191 2.69 15.53 17.40
N VAL A 192 3.33 14.37 17.63
CA VAL A 192 3.45 13.30 16.62
C VAL A 192 2.07 12.79 16.20
N VAL A 193 1.18 12.53 17.16
CA VAL A 193 -0.20 12.09 16.87
C VAL A 193 -0.91 13.11 15.99
N LEU A 194 -0.83 14.39 16.33
CA LEU A 194 -1.49 15.45 15.56
C LEU A 194 -0.92 15.55 14.14
N ILE A 195 0.39 15.46 13.97
CA ILE A 195 1.04 15.47 12.64
C ILE A 195 0.56 14.27 11.82
N LEU A 196 0.51 13.07 12.41
CA LEU A 196 0.04 11.86 11.71
C LEU A 196 -1.43 11.96 11.31
N VAL A 197 -2.30 12.49 12.18
CA VAL A 197 -3.73 12.71 11.86
C VAL A 197 -3.88 13.68 10.69
N VAL A 198 -3.18 14.81 10.72
CA VAL A 198 -3.22 15.79 9.62
C VAL A 198 -2.67 15.16 8.33
N PHE A 199 -1.58 14.41 8.42
CA PHE A 199 -0.98 13.74 7.26
C PHE A 199 -1.94 12.75 6.61
N VAL A 200 -2.60 11.89 7.40
CA VAL A 200 -3.63 10.96 6.91
C VAL A 200 -4.80 11.71 6.28
N GLN A 201 -5.26 12.79 6.90
CA GLN A 201 -6.37 13.59 6.38
C GLN A 201 -6.03 14.23 5.02
N VAL A 202 -4.78 14.69 4.85
CA VAL A 202 -4.30 15.21 3.55
C VAL A 202 -4.28 14.10 2.50
N ILE A 203 -3.74 12.92 2.83
CA ILE A 203 -3.73 11.76 1.91
C ILE A 203 -5.15 11.41 1.47
N GLN A 204 -6.10 11.32 2.39
CA GLN A 204 -7.50 11.01 2.09
C GLN A 204 -8.12 12.07 1.18
N SER A 205 -7.95 13.36 1.52
CA SER A 205 -8.49 14.46 0.71
C SER A 205 -7.95 14.48 -0.72
N VAL A 206 -6.65 14.21 -0.88
CA VAL A 206 -6.02 14.10 -2.21
C VAL A 206 -6.55 12.87 -2.95
N GLY A 207 -6.68 11.74 -2.25
CA GLY A 207 -7.24 10.52 -2.81
C GLY A 207 -8.67 10.72 -3.33
N ASP A 208 -9.54 11.30 -2.51
CA ASP A 208 -10.93 11.60 -2.89
C ASP A 208 -11.00 12.56 -4.09
N TRP A 209 -10.13 13.55 -4.13
CA TRP A 209 -10.01 14.44 -5.27
C TRP A 209 -9.59 13.70 -6.54
N CYS A 210 -8.61 12.78 -6.45
CA CYS A 210 -8.18 11.94 -7.57
C CYS A 210 -9.34 11.05 -8.05
N VAL A 211 -10.07 10.39 -7.13
CA VAL A 211 -11.24 9.57 -7.48
C VAL A 211 -12.28 10.37 -8.24
N LYS A 212 -12.62 11.57 -7.77
CA LYS A 212 -13.59 12.46 -8.46
C LYS A 212 -13.12 12.87 -9.86
N ARG A 213 -11.81 13.01 -10.06
CA ARG A 213 -11.25 13.36 -11.38
C ARG A 213 -11.29 12.20 -12.38
N VAL A 214 -11.14 10.98 -11.89
CA VAL A 214 -11.11 9.77 -12.72
C VAL A 214 -12.50 9.19 -12.92
N SER A 215 -13.41 9.41 -11.98
CA SER A 215 -14.82 9.04 -12.11
C SER A 215 -15.47 9.83 -13.25
N LYS A 216 -16.04 9.10 -14.22
CA LYS A 216 -16.77 9.65 -15.36
C LYS A 216 -18.25 9.94 -15.05
N ARG A 217 -18.64 9.82 -13.77
CA ARG A 217 -20.00 10.10 -13.29
C ARG A 217 -20.10 11.47 -12.67
#